data_e25059fc57afd18755d7b7f8279fa461
#
_entry.id   e25059fc57afd18755d7b7f8279fa461
#
_cell.length_a   1.000
_cell.length_b   1.000
_cell.length_c   1.000
_cell.angle_alpha   90.00
_cell.angle_beta   90.00
_cell.angle_gamma   90.00
#
_symmetry.space_group_name_H-M   'P 1'
#
loop_
_entity.id
_entity.type
_entity.pdbx_description
1 polymer ?
#
loop_
_entity_poly.entity_id
_entity_poly.type
_entity_poly.pdbx_seq_one_letter_code
_entity_poly.pdbx_strand_id
1 'polypeptide(L)'
;MHHSQKLKTIAAATVLASAALSAPTMAGDLTANASVTNNYIWRGLTQSINESAVQGGLDYASESGFYAGTWVSNVAYDSDDAYSYEHDMYFGFAGETDSFSYDVGYLYYNYDSNAGYDFGEIYGSVGFGNLGLTLYLLTNAEPDELPGEDFGFAEASYFSVDYTIPLESGAEVGLHAGFHEGDFAYSFNGVTEDYMDFNISIAKDGFSAMISFTDLDSDGDGDGFEDYANMPARDNDEVKFVVSYGVDFEL
;
A
#
# COMPACT_ATOMS: atom_id res chain seq x y z
N MET A 1 -32.71 -30.09 -7.55
CA MET A 1 -32.46 -28.95 -6.66
C MET A 1 -30.96 -28.82 -6.54
N HIS A 2 -30.35 -27.98 -7.38
CA HIS A 2 -28.95 -27.65 -7.30
C HIS A 2 -28.80 -26.46 -6.34
N HIS A 3 -28.24 -26.72 -5.19
CA HIS A 3 -27.74 -25.64 -4.35
C HIS A 3 -26.44 -25.09 -4.98
N SER A 4 -26.60 -24.01 -5.71
CA SER A 4 -25.46 -23.14 -6.01
C SER A 4 -24.97 -22.58 -4.67
N GLN A 5 -23.87 -23.10 -4.18
CA GLN A 5 -23.07 -22.40 -3.17
C GLN A 5 -22.45 -21.21 -3.90
N LYS A 6 -23.00 -20.02 -3.68
CA LYS A 6 -22.29 -18.78 -4.01
C LYS A 6 -21.02 -18.78 -3.15
N LEU A 7 -19.87 -18.97 -3.78
CA LEU A 7 -18.61 -18.60 -3.17
C LEU A 7 -18.74 -17.12 -2.81
N LYS A 8 -18.73 -16.83 -1.53
CA LYS A 8 -18.51 -15.46 -1.06
C LYS A 8 -17.09 -15.15 -1.41
N THR A 9 -16.87 -14.24 -2.34
CA THR A 9 -15.56 -13.61 -2.55
C THR A 9 -15.17 -13.02 -1.22
N ILE A 10 -14.18 -13.60 -0.58
CA ILE A 10 -13.59 -13.07 0.63
C ILE A 10 -12.75 -11.91 0.14
N ALA A 11 -13.27 -10.69 0.27
CA ALA A 11 -12.44 -9.52 0.20
C ALA A 11 -11.48 -9.65 1.38
N ALA A 12 -10.25 -10.05 1.11
CA ALA A 12 -9.18 -9.98 2.07
C ALA A 12 -9.02 -8.50 2.40
N ALA A 13 -9.56 -8.09 3.54
CA ALA A 13 -9.24 -6.80 4.12
C ALA A 13 -7.79 -6.88 4.60
N THR A 14 -6.87 -6.83 3.66
CA THR A 14 -5.49 -6.54 3.95
C THR A 14 -5.48 -5.07 4.32
N VAL A 15 -5.61 -4.78 5.62
CA VAL A 15 -5.33 -3.45 6.17
C VAL A 15 -3.82 -3.27 6.09
N LEU A 16 -3.36 -3.05 4.92
CA LEU A 16 -2.03 -2.57 4.62
C LEU A 16 -2.22 -1.20 4.03
N ALA A 17 -1.47 -0.28 4.51
CA ALA A 17 -1.26 1.01 3.93
C ALA A 17 -0.44 0.91 2.62
N SER A 18 -0.95 0.26 1.68
CA SER A 18 -0.94 0.50 0.27
C SER A 18 -2.41 0.64 -0.05
N ALA A 19 -2.84 1.60 -0.81
CA ALA A 19 -4.23 1.76 -1.20
C ALA A 19 -4.78 0.35 -1.47
N ALA A 20 -5.48 -0.21 -0.46
CA ALA A 20 -6.06 -1.53 -0.60
C ALA A 20 -7.16 -1.34 -1.63
N LEU A 21 -6.82 -1.63 -2.88
CA LEU A 21 -7.79 -1.78 -3.94
C LEU A 21 -8.64 -2.98 -3.52
N SER A 22 -9.60 -2.71 -2.65
CA SER A 22 -10.69 -3.65 -2.40
C SER A 22 -11.34 -3.84 -3.74
N ALA A 23 -11.09 -4.97 -4.39
CA ALA A 23 -11.78 -5.27 -5.64
C ALA A 23 -13.29 -5.08 -5.37
N PRO A 24 -13.96 -4.16 -6.08
CA PRO A 24 -15.33 -3.85 -5.80
C PRO A 24 -16.17 -5.10 -5.97
N THR A 25 -16.98 -5.38 -4.96
CA THR A 25 -17.68 -6.65 -4.81
C THR A 25 -18.95 -6.76 -5.64
N MET A 26 -19.39 -5.66 -6.28
CA MET A 26 -20.63 -5.64 -7.07
C MET A 26 -20.45 -4.74 -8.30
N ALA A 27 -21.03 -5.16 -9.39
CA ALA A 27 -20.91 -4.51 -10.68
C ALA A 27 -21.78 -3.24 -10.78
N GLY A 28 -21.18 -2.10 -11.07
CA GLY A 28 -21.86 -0.82 -11.23
C GLY A 28 -22.05 -0.04 -9.94
N ASP A 29 -21.31 -0.36 -8.88
CA ASP A 29 -21.45 0.26 -7.57
C ASP A 29 -20.41 1.39 -7.36
N LEU A 30 -20.86 2.43 -6.69
CA LEU A 30 -20.03 3.45 -6.12
C LEU A 30 -19.94 3.24 -4.60
N THR A 31 -18.74 3.09 -4.08
CA THR A 31 -18.49 2.90 -2.66
C THR A 31 -17.60 4.00 -2.10
N ALA A 32 -17.69 4.23 -0.81
CA ALA A 32 -16.77 5.10 -0.08
C ALA A 32 -16.19 4.33 1.10
N ASN A 33 -14.98 4.67 1.49
CA ASN A 33 -14.36 4.14 2.69
C ASN A 33 -13.82 5.26 3.57
N ALA A 34 -13.68 4.99 4.86
CA ALA A 34 -12.99 5.87 5.79
C ALA A 34 -12.29 5.05 6.87
N SER A 35 -11.08 5.42 7.23
CA SER A 35 -10.33 4.74 8.27
C SER A 35 -9.48 5.69 9.12
N VAL A 36 -9.08 5.18 10.28
CA VAL A 36 -8.11 5.79 11.16
C VAL A 36 -7.05 4.75 11.53
N THR A 37 -5.81 5.17 11.57
CA THR A 37 -4.68 4.34 11.99
C THR A 37 -3.78 5.13 12.95
N ASN A 38 -3.09 4.45 13.85
CA ASN A 38 -2.11 5.10 14.71
C ASN A 38 -0.78 5.37 14.01
N ASN A 39 -0.56 4.75 12.83
CA ASN A 39 0.61 4.96 12.00
C ASN A 39 0.28 4.54 10.56
N TYR A 40 0.54 5.40 9.58
CA TYR A 40 0.41 5.06 8.17
C TYR A 40 1.72 4.41 7.70
N ILE A 41 1.68 3.12 7.42
CA ILE A 41 2.83 2.36 6.89
C ILE A 41 2.61 2.07 5.41
N TRP A 42 3.55 2.45 4.57
CA TRP A 42 3.60 2.14 3.14
C TRP A 42 4.90 1.40 2.82
N ARG A 43 4.80 0.18 2.31
CA ARG A 43 5.95 -0.70 2.00
C ARG A 43 6.96 -0.75 3.17
N GLY A 44 6.44 -1.00 4.39
CA GLY A 44 7.24 -1.10 5.61
C GLY A 44 7.59 0.22 6.30
N LEU A 45 7.48 1.36 5.62
CA LEU A 45 7.94 2.66 6.08
C LEU A 45 6.79 3.55 6.54
N THR A 46 7.01 4.30 7.63
CA THR A 46 6.01 5.27 8.10
C THR A 46 5.89 6.46 7.16
N GLN A 47 4.67 6.80 6.79
CA GLN A 47 4.32 8.00 6.02
C GLN A 47 3.80 9.13 6.92
N SER A 48 3.57 8.85 8.18
CA SER A 48 3.02 9.80 9.16
C SER A 48 3.95 10.00 10.36
N ILE A 49 5.26 9.73 10.21
CA ILE A 49 6.29 9.85 11.26
C ILE A 49 5.87 9.21 12.60
N ASN A 50 5.31 8.00 12.53
CA ASN A 50 4.75 7.24 13.66
C ASN A 50 3.56 7.92 14.36
N GLU A 51 2.89 8.85 13.69
CA GLU A 51 1.69 9.52 14.20
C GLU A 51 0.43 9.01 13.50
N SER A 52 -0.74 9.41 14.03
CA SER A 52 -2.03 8.93 13.53
C SER A 52 -2.38 9.53 12.17
N ALA A 53 -2.98 8.71 11.31
CA ALA A 53 -3.54 9.14 10.05
C ALA A 53 -5.06 8.90 9.99
N VAL A 54 -5.74 9.81 9.26
CA VAL A 54 -7.14 9.69 8.85
C VAL A 54 -7.16 9.55 7.34
N GLN A 55 -7.83 8.51 6.86
CA GLN A 55 -7.77 8.07 5.48
C GLN A 55 -9.17 7.87 4.93
N GLY A 56 -9.35 7.97 3.62
CA GLY A 56 -10.62 7.67 3.00
C GLY A 56 -10.57 7.71 1.49
N GLY A 57 -11.54 7.08 0.84
CA GLY A 57 -11.58 6.97 -0.60
C GLY A 57 -12.97 6.84 -1.18
N LEU A 58 -13.03 6.93 -2.51
CA LEU A 58 -14.20 6.68 -3.33
C LEU A 58 -13.80 5.73 -4.45
N ASP A 59 -14.60 4.67 -4.66
CA ASP A 59 -14.35 3.62 -5.63
C ASP A 59 -15.57 3.40 -6.51
N TYR A 60 -15.34 3.32 -7.80
CA TYR A 60 -16.33 2.90 -8.80
C TYR A 60 -15.87 1.59 -9.44
N ALA A 61 -16.80 0.65 -9.57
CA ALA A 61 -16.58 -0.58 -10.32
C ALA A 61 -17.68 -0.85 -11.33
N SER A 62 -17.33 -1.38 -12.48
CA SER A 62 -18.26 -1.78 -13.51
C SER A 62 -18.36 -3.30 -13.65
N GLU A 63 -19.48 -3.77 -14.25
CA GLU A 63 -19.67 -5.19 -14.60
C GLU A 63 -18.59 -5.77 -15.52
N SER A 64 -17.88 -4.93 -16.25
CA SER A 64 -16.82 -5.37 -17.15
C SER A 64 -15.51 -5.71 -16.45
N GLY A 65 -15.41 -5.43 -15.14
CA GLY A 65 -14.17 -5.51 -14.37
C GLY A 65 -13.36 -4.20 -14.37
N PHE A 66 -13.76 -3.17 -15.14
CA PHE A 66 -13.14 -1.86 -15.04
C PHE A 66 -13.48 -1.22 -13.69
N TYR A 67 -12.48 -0.61 -13.07
CA TYR A 67 -12.66 0.22 -11.87
C TYR A 67 -11.83 1.50 -11.96
N ALA A 68 -12.22 2.50 -11.19
CA ALA A 68 -11.48 3.73 -10.97
C ALA A 68 -11.79 4.26 -9.57
N GLY A 69 -10.83 4.88 -8.94
CA GLY A 69 -11.03 5.41 -7.60
C GLY A 69 -10.05 6.52 -7.25
N THR A 70 -10.24 7.03 -6.04
CA THR A 70 -9.36 8.01 -5.41
C THR A 70 -9.29 7.74 -3.92
N TRP A 71 -8.14 8.01 -3.34
CA TRP A 71 -7.89 7.84 -1.92
C TRP A 71 -7.06 9.01 -1.37
N VAL A 72 -7.23 9.34 -0.11
CA VAL A 72 -6.52 10.43 0.57
C VAL A 72 -6.09 10.02 1.96
N SER A 73 -4.94 10.53 2.39
CA SER A 73 -4.42 10.44 3.75
C SER A 73 -3.71 11.72 4.15
N ASN A 74 -3.70 12.03 5.44
CA ASN A 74 -2.66 12.91 5.92
C ASN A 74 -1.34 12.14 6.01
N VAL A 75 -0.26 12.82 5.65
CA VAL A 75 1.13 12.36 5.78
C VAL A 75 1.93 13.42 6.54
N ALA A 76 3.14 13.08 6.96
CA ALA A 76 4.06 14.03 7.59
C ALA A 76 5.48 13.70 7.16
N TYR A 77 6.22 14.73 6.72
CA TYR A 77 7.61 14.59 6.26
C TYR A 77 8.60 14.90 7.38
N ASP A 78 8.23 15.78 8.33
CA ASP A 78 9.04 16.19 9.47
C ASP A 78 8.15 16.47 10.68
N SER A 79 8.74 16.51 11.88
CA SER A 79 8.07 16.81 13.15
C SER A 79 7.42 18.20 13.23
N ASP A 80 7.87 19.14 12.40
CA ASP A 80 7.33 20.50 12.30
C ASP A 80 6.25 20.64 11.22
N ASP A 81 5.91 19.55 10.53
CA ASP A 81 4.90 19.53 9.48
C ASP A 81 3.50 19.63 10.07
N ALA A 82 2.86 20.76 9.86
CA ALA A 82 1.54 21.04 10.45
C ALA A 82 0.40 20.37 9.68
N TYR A 83 0.57 20.15 8.38
CA TYR A 83 -0.44 19.53 7.51
C TYR A 83 0.16 19.21 6.14
N SER A 84 0.27 17.93 5.85
CA SER A 84 0.60 17.41 4.53
C SER A 84 -0.38 16.30 4.16
N TYR A 85 -0.54 16.04 2.88
CA TYR A 85 -1.46 15.03 2.38
C TYR A 85 -0.88 14.26 1.21
N GLU A 86 -1.37 13.05 1.06
CA GLU A 86 -1.27 12.19 -0.11
C GLU A 86 -2.65 12.05 -0.72
N HIS A 87 -2.76 12.16 -2.03
CA HIS A 87 -3.99 11.99 -2.79
C HIS A 87 -3.74 11.10 -4.00
N ASP A 88 -4.25 9.89 -3.94
CA ASP A 88 -4.08 8.90 -4.99
C ASP A 88 -5.25 8.90 -5.96
N MET A 89 -4.93 8.64 -7.21
CA MET A 89 -5.89 8.42 -8.28
C MET A 89 -5.49 7.14 -9.02
N TYR A 90 -6.46 6.24 -9.20
CA TYR A 90 -6.18 4.95 -9.81
C TYR A 90 -7.30 4.47 -10.72
N PHE A 91 -6.94 3.61 -11.66
CA PHE A 91 -7.88 2.88 -12.50
C PHE A 91 -7.26 1.57 -12.97
N GLY A 92 -8.12 0.60 -13.30
CA GLY A 92 -7.64 -0.70 -13.75
C GLY A 92 -8.74 -1.65 -14.22
N PHE A 93 -8.33 -2.89 -14.38
CA PHE A 93 -9.20 -4.00 -14.71
C PHE A 93 -8.87 -5.20 -13.82
N ALA A 94 -9.86 -5.63 -13.05
CA ALA A 94 -9.81 -6.82 -12.23
C ALA A 94 -10.79 -7.88 -12.74
N GLY A 95 -10.43 -9.14 -12.53
CA GLY A 95 -11.28 -10.25 -12.89
C GLY A 95 -10.83 -11.56 -12.26
N GLU A 96 -11.66 -12.57 -12.42
CA GLU A 96 -11.38 -13.92 -11.90
C GLU A 96 -11.70 -15.00 -12.94
N THR A 97 -11.01 -16.09 -12.81
CA THR A 97 -11.23 -17.34 -13.51
C THR A 97 -11.51 -18.46 -12.49
N ASP A 98 -11.79 -19.68 -12.95
CA ASP A 98 -11.94 -20.82 -12.04
C ASP A 98 -10.65 -21.14 -11.23
N SER A 99 -9.49 -20.62 -11.64
CA SER A 99 -8.18 -21.02 -11.10
C SER A 99 -7.40 -19.90 -10.45
N PHE A 100 -7.62 -18.65 -10.86
CA PHE A 100 -6.90 -17.49 -10.33
C PHE A 100 -7.69 -16.20 -10.52
N SER A 101 -7.44 -15.20 -9.70
CA SER A 101 -7.82 -13.81 -9.88
C SER A 101 -6.67 -13.01 -10.49
N TYR A 102 -6.98 -11.89 -11.13
CA TYR A 102 -5.99 -10.95 -11.65
C TYR A 102 -6.47 -9.52 -11.51
N ASP A 103 -5.52 -8.62 -11.41
CA ASP A 103 -5.73 -7.18 -11.43
C ASP A 103 -4.56 -6.51 -12.16
N VAL A 104 -4.86 -5.54 -13.03
CA VAL A 104 -3.86 -4.71 -13.69
C VAL A 104 -4.35 -3.27 -13.69
N GLY A 105 -3.49 -2.33 -13.32
CA GLY A 105 -3.90 -0.95 -13.22
C GLY A 105 -2.75 0.04 -13.25
N TYR A 106 -3.14 1.29 -13.10
CA TYR A 106 -2.27 2.43 -12.94
C TYR A 106 -2.67 3.17 -11.68
N LEU A 107 -1.69 3.57 -10.89
CA LEU A 107 -1.83 4.33 -9.66
C LEU A 107 -0.94 5.56 -9.75
N TYR A 108 -1.51 6.74 -9.49
CA TYR A 108 -0.82 8.01 -9.42
C TYR A 108 -0.90 8.55 -8.01
N TYR A 109 0.25 8.78 -7.41
CA TYR A 109 0.42 9.37 -6.09
C TYR A 109 0.66 10.87 -6.25
N ASN A 110 -0.19 11.69 -5.64
CA ASN A 110 -0.09 13.13 -5.66
C ASN A 110 0.04 13.67 -4.23
N TYR A 111 1.10 14.39 -4.01
CA TYR A 111 1.41 15.00 -2.73
C TYR A 111 1.12 16.51 -2.76
N ASP A 112 1.19 17.17 -1.63
CA ASP A 112 1.11 18.63 -1.61
C ASP A 112 2.32 19.27 -2.32
N SER A 113 2.14 20.50 -2.79
CA SER A 113 3.13 21.18 -3.66
C SER A 113 4.48 21.48 -2.99
N ASN A 114 4.62 21.24 -1.69
CA ASN A 114 5.91 21.42 -1.00
C ASN A 114 6.75 20.13 -1.05
N ALA A 115 6.12 18.97 -1.23
CA ALA A 115 6.82 17.70 -1.34
C ALA A 115 7.58 17.61 -2.66
N GLY A 116 6.92 17.88 -3.80
CA GLY A 116 7.51 17.78 -5.13
C GLY A 116 7.93 16.36 -5.50
N TYR A 117 7.15 15.35 -5.06
CA TYR A 117 7.42 13.93 -5.24
C TYR A 117 6.24 13.17 -5.83
N ASP A 118 5.46 13.81 -6.69
CA ASP A 118 4.40 13.12 -7.42
C ASP A 118 4.98 12.02 -8.31
N PHE A 119 4.36 10.85 -8.33
CA PHE A 119 4.81 9.76 -9.20
C PHE A 119 3.65 8.83 -9.58
N GLY A 120 3.91 7.98 -10.57
CA GLY A 120 2.95 6.99 -11.02
C GLY A 120 3.55 5.61 -11.18
N GLU A 121 2.75 4.59 -10.94
CA GLU A 121 3.12 3.19 -11.12
C GLU A 121 2.08 2.45 -11.94
N ILE A 122 2.52 1.55 -12.81
CA ILE A 122 1.67 0.46 -13.28
C ILE A 122 1.83 -0.73 -12.36
N TYR A 123 0.77 -1.48 -12.15
CA TYR A 123 0.85 -2.70 -11.35
C TYR A 123 0.11 -3.86 -12.00
N GLY A 124 0.52 -5.06 -11.60
CA GLY A 124 -0.15 -6.30 -11.92
C GLY A 124 -0.13 -7.25 -10.74
N SER A 125 -1.30 -7.83 -10.44
CA SER A 125 -1.48 -8.83 -9.39
C SER A 125 -2.07 -10.11 -9.93
N VAL A 126 -1.71 -11.22 -9.30
CA VAL A 126 -2.37 -12.52 -9.49
C VAL A 126 -2.63 -13.18 -8.14
N GLY A 127 -3.82 -13.78 -7.99
CA GLY A 127 -4.23 -14.48 -6.77
C GLY A 127 -4.54 -15.94 -7.02
N PHE A 128 -4.03 -16.83 -6.16
CA PHE A 128 -4.26 -18.27 -6.18
C PHE A 128 -4.77 -18.74 -4.82
N GLY A 129 -6.09 -18.81 -4.67
CA GLY A 129 -6.71 -19.08 -3.37
C GLY A 129 -6.36 -18.00 -2.35
N ASN A 130 -5.55 -18.34 -1.35
CA ASN A 130 -5.13 -17.43 -0.29
C ASN A 130 -3.77 -16.73 -0.55
N LEU A 131 -3.12 -17.04 -1.67
CA LEU A 131 -1.83 -16.46 -2.06
C LEU A 131 -2.05 -15.34 -3.07
N GLY A 132 -1.48 -14.16 -2.81
CA GLY A 132 -1.38 -13.02 -3.71
C GLY A 132 0.05 -12.72 -4.10
N LEU A 133 0.27 -12.31 -5.34
CA LEU A 133 1.55 -11.81 -5.84
C LEU A 133 1.28 -10.50 -6.58
N THR A 134 2.02 -9.44 -6.26
CA THR A 134 1.87 -8.14 -6.91
C THR A 134 3.22 -7.57 -7.31
N LEU A 135 3.27 -6.94 -8.48
CA LEU A 135 4.42 -6.19 -8.98
C LEU A 135 3.97 -4.78 -9.33
N TYR A 136 4.66 -3.78 -8.80
CA TYR A 136 4.56 -2.37 -9.19
C TYR A 136 5.82 -1.96 -9.93
N LEU A 137 5.67 -1.16 -10.98
CA LEU A 137 6.77 -0.60 -11.76
C LEU A 137 6.56 0.90 -11.90
N LEU A 138 7.57 1.69 -11.55
CA LEU A 138 7.58 3.14 -11.76
C LEU A 138 7.31 3.46 -13.23
N THR A 139 6.48 4.47 -13.49
CA THR A 139 6.21 4.95 -14.85
C THR A 139 6.73 6.35 -15.10
N ASN A 140 6.62 7.20 -14.10
CA ASN A 140 7.04 8.61 -14.13
C ASN A 140 7.20 9.12 -12.70
N ALA A 141 8.08 10.07 -12.51
CA ALA A 141 8.30 10.80 -11.27
C ALA A 141 8.43 12.30 -11.55
N GLU A 142 8.03 13.14 -10.60
CA GLU A 142 8.12 14.59 -10.69
C GLU A 142 9.54 15.12 -10.42
N PRO A 143 10.27 14.58 -9.40
CA PRO A 143 11.57 15.14 -9.05
C PRO A 143 12.59 14.96 -10.18
N ASP A 144 13.48 15.95 -10.28
CA ASP A 144 14.63 15.90 -11.20
C ASP A 144 15.66 14.88 -10.69
N GLU A 145 16.21 14.06 -11.59
CA GLU A 145 17.28 13.11 -11.29
C GLU A 145 18.59 13.83 -10.92
N LEU A 146 19.23 13.35 -9.85
CA LEU A 146 20.59 13.74 -9.53
C LEU A 146 21.60 12.94 -10.39
N PRO A 147 22.88 13.40 -10.49
CA PRO A 147 23.88 12.69 -11.27
C PRO A 147 24.09 11.24 -10.80
N GLY A 148 23.68 10.28 -11.60
CA GLY A 148 23.78 8.85 -11.32
C GLY A 148 22.46 8.17 -10.97
N GLU A 149 21.38 8.94 -10.82
CA GLU A 149 20.03 8.42 -10.62
C GLU A 149 19.31 8.19 -11.97
N ASP A 150 18.39 7.24 -11.99
CA ASP A 150 17.47 6.98 -13.10
C ASP A 150 16.05 6.77 -12.56
N PHE A 151 15.13 7.68 -12.90
CA PHE A 151 13.71 7.62 -12.54
C PHE A 151 12.85 7.24 -13.75
N GLY A 152 13.45 6.61 -14.74
CA GLY A 152 12.79 6.15 -15.94
C GLY A 152 11.80 5.02 -15.71
N PHE A 153 11.16 4.60 -16.80
CA PHE A 153 10.18 3.51 -16.75
C PHE A 153 10.80 2.20 -16.26
N ALA A 154 10.22 1.63 -15.20
CA ALA A 154 10.62 0.38 -14.56
C ALA A 154 12.02 0.38 -13.92
N GLU A 155 12.65 1.55 -13.73
CA GLU A 155 13.94 1.68 -13.02
C GLU A 155 13.77 1.63 -11.48
N ALA A 156 12.53 1.71 -10.99
CA ALA A 156 12.18 1.34 -9.62
C ALA A 156 11.00 0.37 -9.63
N SER A 157 11.04 -0.61 -8.73
CA SER A 157 10.02 -1.64 -8.63
C SER A 157 9.73 -2.06 -7.19
N TYR A 158 8.49 -2.51 -6.96
CA TYR A 158 8.11 -3.16 -5.71
C TYR A 158 7.39 -4.47 -6.02
N PHE A 159 7.88 -5.56 -5.45
CA PHE A 159 7.27 -6.88 -5.55
C PHE A 159 6.80 -7.36 -4.18
N SER A 160 5.57 -7.84 -4.09
CA SER A 160 5.05 -8.42 -2.85
C SER A 160 4.47 -9.82 -3.00
N VAL A 161 4.52 -10.53 -1.87
CA VAL A 161 3.89 -11.82 -1.64
C VAL A 161 3.01 -11.72 -0.41
N ASP A 162 1.73 -12.04 -0.58
CA ASP A 162 0.72 -11.95 0.46
C ASP A 162 0.06 -13.31 0.68
N TYR A 163 -0.19 -13.68 1.95
CA TYR A 163 -0.91 -14.91 2.26
C TYR A 163 -1.93 -14.69 3.37
N THR A 164 -3.21 -14.99 3.09
CA THR A 164 -4.31 -14.81 4.04
C THR A 164 -4.76 -16.13 4.63
N ILE A 165 -4.87 -16.20 5.95
CA ILE A 165 -5.35 -17.37 6.70
C ILE A 165 -6.69 -17.03 7.34
N PRO A 166 -7.84 -17.48 6.77
CA PRO A 166 -9.13 -17.28 7.38
C PRO A 166 -9.29 -18.17 8.63
N LEU A 167 -9.78 -17.60 9.73
CA LEU A 167 -10.02 -18.29 10.99
C LEU A 167 -11.51 -18.63 11.17
N GLU A 168 -11.82 -19.68 11.92
CA GLU A 168 -13.21 -20.07 12.24
C GLU A 168 -13.99 -18.99 12.99
N SER A 169 -13.29 -18.08 13.67
CA SER A 169 -13.87 -16.92 14.35
C SER A 169 -14.39 -15.84 13.43
N GLY A 170 -14.13 -15.94 12.12
CA GLY A 170 -14.37 -14.88 11.13
C GLY A 170 -13.29 -13.80 11.14
N ALA A 171 -12.21 -13.95 11.89
CA ALA A 171 -11.02 -13.12 11.74
C ALA A 171 -10.11 -13.69 10.65
N GLU A 172 -9.23 -12.85 10.11
CA GLU A 172 -8.24 -13.22 9.11
C GLU A 172 -6.84 -12.85 9.61
N VAL A 173 -5.88 -13.74 9.40
CA VAL A 173 -4.46 -13.46 9.64
C VAL A 173 -3.80 -13.23 8.29
N GLY A 174 -3.16 -12.07 8.12
CA GLY A 174 -2.36 -11.72 6.94
C GLY A 174 -0.87 -11.92 7.22
N LEU A 175 -0.17 -12.45 6.23
CA LEU A 175 1.29 -12.51 6.17
C LEU A 175 1.73 -11.79 4.90
N HIS A 176 2.73 -10.94 5.00
CA HIS A 176 3.24 -10.15 3.90
C HIS A 176 4.76 -10.13 3.88
N ALA A 177 5.33 -10.15 2.69
CA ALA A 177 6.72 -9.83 2.42
C ALA A 177 6.81 -9.03 1.13
N GLY A 178 7.51 -7.91 1.15
CA GLY A 178 7.76 -7.03 0.02
C GLY A 178 9.24 -6.82 -0.24
N PHE A 179 9.58 -6.42 -1.46
CA PHE A 179 10.93 -6.02 -1.88
C PHE A 179 10.83 -4.78 -2.74
N HIS A 180 11.51 -3.71 -2.34
CA HIS A 180 11.53 -2.41 -2.98
C HIS A 180 12.94 -2.08 -3.44
N GLU A 181 13.10 -1.71 -4.71
CA GLU A 181 14.38 -1.42 -5.33
C GLU A 181 14.32 -0.20 -6.25
N GLY A 182 15.50 0.34 -6.56
CA GLY A 182 15.72 1.36 -7.57
C GLY A 182 15.90 2.77 -7.02
N ASP A 183 16.57 3.63 -7.82
CA ASP A 183 17.01 4.97 -7.40
C ASP A 183 15.85 5.87 -6.92
N PHE A 184 14.68 5.78 -7.57
CA PHE A 184 13.50 6.52 -7.12
C PHE A 184 13.03 6.04 -5.73
N ALA A 185 13.07 4.72 -5.45
CA ALA A 185 12.71 4.20 -4.16
C ALA A 185 13.64 4.74 -3.06
N TYR A 186 14.94 4.87 -3.36
CA TYR A 186 15.91 5.46 -2.44
C TYR A 186 15.62 6.94 -2.19
N SER A 187 15.42 7.71 -3.25
CA SER A 187 15.17 9.14 -3.17
C SER A 187 13.86 9.45 -2.43
N PHE A 188 12.76 8.77 -2.80
CA PHE A 188 11.45 8.99 -2.20
C PHE A 188 11.39 8.59 -0.72
N ASN A 189 11.95 7.44 -0.38
CA ASN A 189 11.89 6.90 0.98
C ASN A 189 13.02 7.39 1.88
N GLY A 190 14.08 7.99 1.31
CA GLY A 190 15.28 8.38 2.04
C GLY A 190 16.06 7.17 2.58
N VAL A 191 16.02 6.06 1.85
CA VAL A 191 16.84 4.87 2.12
C VAL A 191 18.11 4.91 1.27
N THR A 192 19.11 4.12 1.61
CA THR A 192 20.39 4.07 0.90
C THR A 192 20.55 2.82 0.04
N GLU A 193 19.65 1.86 0.16
CA GLU A 193 19.73 0.55 -0.51
C GLU A 193 18.34 -0.06 -0.76
N ASP A 194 18.30 -1.12 -1.56
CA ASP A 194 17.15 -1.98 -1.70
C ASP A 194 16.79 -2.58 -0.35
N TYR A 195 15.50 -2.70 -0.05
CA TYR A 195 15.07 -3.24 1.22
C TYR A 195 13.88 -4.17 1.09
N MET A 196 13.71 -5.00 2.08
CA MET A 196 12.54 -5.85 2.27
C MET A 196 11.69 -5.34 3.42
N ASP A 197 10.38 -5.44 3.25
CA ASP A 197 9.43 -5.23 4.34
C ASP A 197 8.62 -6.49 4.62
N PHE A 198 8.24 -6.64 5.88
CA PHE A 198 7.49 -7.79 6.37
C PHE A 198 6.40 -7.33 7.31
N ASN A 199 5.25 -7.98 7.25
CA ASN A 199 4.27 -7.80 8.30
C ASN A 199 3.45 -9.06 8.58
N ILE A 200 2.88 -9.06 9.79
CA ILE A 200 1.88 -10.00 10.26
C ILE A 200 0.69 -9.19 10.79
N SER A 201 -0.50 -9.50 10.35
CA SER A 201 -1.71 -8.80 10.76
C SER A 201 -2.81 -9.75 11.18
N ILE A 202 -3.75 -9.24 11.97
CA ILE A 202 -5.04 -9.87 12.25
C ILE A 202 -6.14 -8.81 12.05
N ALA A 203 -7.18 -9.16 11.31
CA ALA A 203 -8.29 -8.26 11.03
C ALA A 203 -9.64 -8.91 11.30
N LYS A 204 -10.61 -8.12 11.77
CA LYS A 204 -12.00 -8.52 11.94
C LYS A 204 -12.92 -7.32 12.14
N ASP A 205 -14.07 -7.32 11.45
CA ASP A 205 -15.17 -6.34 11.66
C ASP A 205 -14.68 -4.87 11.60
N GLY A 206 -13.79 -4.56 10.63
CA GLY A 206 -13.19 -3.25 10.43
C GLY A 206 -11.98 -2.96 11.33
N PHE A 207 -11.73 -3.72 12.39
CA PHE A 207 -10.51 -3.61 13.19
C PHE A 207 -9.36 -4.42 12.59
N SER A 208 -8.17 -3.85 12.68
CA SER A 208 -6.93 -4.60 12.44
C SER A 208 -5.85 -4.25 13.45
N ALA A 209 -4.95 -5.21 13.65
CA ALA A 209 -3.70 -5.03 14.36
C ALA A 209 -2.58 -5.68 13.55
N MET A 210 -1.47 -4.98 13.40
CA MET A 210 -0.34 -5.40 12.56
C MET A 210 0.98 -5.16 13.30
N ILE A 211 1.91 -6.07 13.10
CA ILE A 211 3.33 -5.87 13.38
C ILE A 211 4.02 -5.76 12.03
N SER A 212 4.75 -4.67 11.80
CA SER A 212 5.50 -4.40 10.58
C SER A 212 6.96 -4.12 10.91
N PHE A 213 7.88 -4.54 10.04
CA PHE A 213 9.30 -4.29 10.16
C PHE A 213 9.98 -4.38 8.77
N THR A 214 11.14 -3.79 8.67
CA THR A 214 12.01 -3.85 7.48
C THR A 214 13.32 -4.54 7.82
N ASP A 215 14.15 -4.82 6.82
CA ASP A 215 15.53 -5.25 6.99
C ASP A 215 16.54 -4.08 6.89
N LEU A 216 16.04 -2.84 6.90
CA LEU A 216 16.90 -1.66 6.98
C LEU A 216 17.73 -1.69 8.26
N ASP A 217 19.01 -1.29 8.17
CA ASP A 217 19.94 -1.23 9.31
C ASP A 217 20.12 0.23 9.76
N SER A 218 20.07 0.46 11.07
CA SER A 218 20.28 1.78 11.67
C SER A 218 21.74 2.27 11.57
N ASP A 219 22.66 1.33 11.39
CA ASP A 219 24.08 1.63 11.28
C ASP A 219 24.44 1.94 9.82
N GLY A 220 23.99 3.07 9.31
CA GLY A 220 24.36 3.48 7.96
C GLY A 220 25.76 2.99 7.59
N ASP A 221 25.96 2.50 6.40
CA ASP A 221 27.19 1.85 5.89
C ASP A 221 28.49 2.62 6.10
N GLY A 222 28.42 3.72 6.85
CA GLY A 222 29.55 4.58 7.21
C GLY A 222 30.00 5.51 6.08
N ASP A 223 29.20 5.67 5.05
CA ASP A 223 29.46 6.58 3.93
C ASP A 223 29.27 8.05 4.30
N GLY A 224 28.72 8.33 5.49
CA GLY A 224 28.54 9.67 6.06
C GLY A 224 27.25 10.35 5.66
N PHE A 225 26.34 9.64 4.98
CA PHE A 225 24.95 10.05 4.81
C PHE A 225 24.12 9.47 5.96
N GLU A 226 23.46 10.35 6.72
CA GLU A 226 22.43 9.90 7.65
C GLU A 226 21.27 9.35 6.81
N ASP A 227 20.92 8.08 7.00
CA ASP A 227 19.77 7.47 6.41
C ASP A 227 18.50 8.17 6.93
N TYR A 228 17.86 8.96 6.06
CA TYR A 228 16.68 9.74 6.41
C TYR A 228 15.52 8.85 6.86
N ALA A 229 15.44 7.62 6.35
CA ALA A 229 14.40 6.65 6.74
C ALA A 229 14.53 6.27 8.23
N ASN A 230 15.72 6.27 8.79
CA ASN A 230 16.02 5.87 10.17
C ASN A 230 16.24 7.04 11.11
N MET A 231 15.91 8.28 10.72
CA MET A 231 15.86 9.41 11.66
C MET A 231 14.90 9.13 12.82
N PRO A 232 15.15 9.64 14.04
CA PRO A 232 14.35 9.34 15.24
C PRO A 232 12.84 9.57 15.11
N ALA A 233 12.40 10.43 14.20
CA ALA A 233 10.98 10.66 13.94
C ALA A 233 10.34 9.52 13.12
N ARG A 234 11.12 8.77 12.35
CA ARG A 234 10.67 7.68 11.46
C ARG A 234 10.96 6.31 12.03
N ASP A 235 12.20 6.05 12.51
CA ASP A 235 12.66 4.78 13.09
C ASP A 235 12.22 3.57 12.24
N ASN A 236 12.43 3.62 10.91
CA ASN A 236 11.92 2.60 10.00
C ASN A 236 12.69 1.26 10.08
N ASP A 237 13.84 1.23 10.75
CA ASP A 237 14.60 0.05 11.17
C ASP A 237 14.00 -0.65 12.41
N GLU A 238 13.04 0.00 13.08
CA GLU A 238 12.40 -0.52 14.28
C GLU A 238 11.05 -1.20 13.97
N VAL A 239 10.67 -2.16 14.81
CA VAL A 239 9.39 -2.85 14.71
C VAL A 239 8.23 -1.89 15.01
N LYS A 240 7.26 -1.81 14.10
CA LYS A 240 6.06 -0.97 14.22
C LYS A 240 4.84 -1.80 14.66
N PHE A 241 4.09 -1.25 15.62
CA PHE A 241 2.78 -1.77 16.01
C PHE A 241 1.69 -0.86 15.48
N VAL A 242 0.86 -1.38 14.57
CA VAL A 242 -0.19 -0.61 13.92
C VAL A 242 -1.55 -1.15 14.32
N VAL A 243 -2.44 -0.24 14.69
CA VAL A 243 -3.86 -0.54 14.96
C VAL A 243 -4.70 0.39 14.12
N SER A 244 -5.66 -0.17 13.38
CA SER A 244 -6.54 0.61 12.50
C SER A 244 -8.00 0.21 12.71
N TYR A 245 -8.88 1.12 12.35
CA TYR A 245 -10.31 0.85 12.22
C TYR A 245 -10.85 1.53 10.96
N GLY A 246 -11.54 0.76 10.13
CA GLY A 246 -12.13 1.23 8.89
C GLY A 246 -13.61 0.85 8.76
N VAL A 247 -14.32 1.62 7.94
CA VAL A 247 -15.72 1.41 7.58
C VAL A 247 -15.93 1.66 6.10
N ASP A 248 -16.80 0.88 5.48
CA ASP A 248 -17.20 1.03 4.09
C ASP A 248 -18.67 1.48 4.01
N PHE A 249 -18.98 2.25 2.96
CA PHE A 249 -20.32 2.77 2.68
C PHE A 249 -20.68 2.46 1.24
N GLU A 250 -21.87 1.89 1.01
CA GLU A 250 -22.51 1.81 -0.30
C GLU A 250 -23.22 3.16 -0.58
N LEU A 251 -23.04 3.73 -1.78
CA LEU A 251 -23.55 5.06 -2.15
C LEU A 251 -24.67 4.99 -3.20
#